data_bd9092f8321b6d806081e035ccd1d947
#
_entry.id   bd9092f8321b6d806081e035ccd1d947
#
_cell.length_a   1.000
_cell.length_b   1.000
_cell.length_c   1.000
_cell.angle_alpha   90.00
_cell.angle_beta   90.00
_cell.angle_gamma   90.00
#
_symmetry.space_group_name_H-M   'P 1'
#
loop_
_entity.id
_entity.type
_entity.pdbx_description
1 polymer ?
#
loop_
_entity_poly.entity_id
_entity_poly.type
_entity_poly.pdbx_seq_one_letter_code
_entity_poly.pdbx_strand_id
1 'polypeptide(L)'
;MKKVLVFSWLILSAMVANCQNDSKVEVYYFHLTNRCVTCKAVENVASLSLKNNFATQMKSGQIVFKSVNIEDKDSKALMKKLNVNGQSLIMYAGDKKTDLTAKGFQYARTKPDEFEKIIVKEVKQLMK
;
A
#
# COMPACT_ATOMS: atom_id res chain seq x y z
N MET A 1 -30.54 -15.92 -62.03
CA MET A 1 -29.81 -16.57 -60.95
C MET A 1 -28.88 -15.52 -60.39
N LYS A 2 -29.29 -14.92 -59.28
CA LYS A 2 -28.52 -13.87 -58.61
C LYS A 2 -27.83 -14.46 -57.37
N LYS A 3 -26.53 -14.56 -57.41
CA LYS A 3 -25.73 -14.98 -56.24
C LYS A 3 -25.62 -13.80 -55.32
N VAL A 4 -26.27 -13.89 -54.17
CA VAL A 4 -26.13 -12.93 -53.08
C VAL A 4 -24.91 -13.34 -52.23
N LEU A 5 -23.81 -12.62 -52.40
CA LEU A 5 -22.65 -12.71 -51.53
C LEU A 5 -22.95 -11.95 -50.26
N VAL A 6 -23.26 -12.69 -49.17
CA VAL A 6 -23.38 -12.15 -47.83
C VAL A 6 -21.95 -11.97 -47.31
N PHE A 7 -21.46 -10.72 -47.32
CA PHE A 7 -20.23 -10.33 -46.67
C PHE A 7 -20.50 -10.27 -45.18
N SER A 8 -20.16 -11.35 -44.47
CA SER A 8 -20.15 -11.40 -43.04
C SER A 8 -18.98 -10.59 -42.51
N TRP A 9 -19.26 -9.37 -42.10
CA TRP A 9 -18.27 -8.51 -41.45
C TRP A 9 -18.13 -8.95 -40.03
N LEU A 10 -17.12 -9.78 -39.75
CA LEU A 10 -16.65 -10.09 -38.41
C LEU A 10 -16.05 -8.83 -37.80
N ILE A 11 -16.84 -8.14 -37.00
CA ILE A 11 -16.34 -7.08 -36.10
C ILE A 11 -15.61 -7.78 -34.96
N LEU A 12 -14.29 -7.89 -35.12
CA LEU A 12 -13.37 -8.30 -34.08
C LEU A 12 -13.25 -7.13 -33.10
N SER A 13 -14.14 -7.10 -32.11
CA SER A 13 -14.02 -6.20 -30.97
C SER A 13 -12.75 -6.54 -30.20
N ALA A 14 -11.68 -5.82 -30.51
CA ALA A 14 -10.47 -5.83 -29.68
C ALA A 14 -10.86 -5.28 -28.30
N MET A 15 -11.09 -6.16 -27.33
CA MET A 15 -11.07 -5.79 -25.93
C MET A 15 -9.66 -5.32 -25.61
N VAL A 16 -9.44 -4.02 -25.66
CA VAL A 16 -8.27 -3.40 -25.05
C VAL A 16 -8.45 -3.64 -23.55
N ALA A 17 -7.83 -4.70 -23.04
CA ALA A 17 -7.60 -4.83 -21.62
C ALA A 17 -6.78 -3.62 -21.21
N ASN A 18 -7.43 -2.62 -20.62
CA ASN A 18 -6.76 -1.56 -19.90
C ASN A 18 -6.00 -2.23 -18.76
N CYS A 19 -4.75 -2.56 -19.03
CA CYS A 19 -3.79 -2.95 -18.01
C CYS A 19 -3.48 -1.65 -17.26
N GLN A 20 -4.37 -1.26 -16.33
CA GLN A 20 -4.02 -0.29 -15.32
C GLN A 20 -2.89 -0.92 -14.53
N ASN A 21 -1.72 -0.35 -14.72
CA ASN A 21 -0.52 -0.75 -14.00
C ASN A 21 -0.63 -0.20 -12.58
N ASP A 22 -1.62 -0.72 -11.84
CA ASP A 22 -1.83 -0.38 -10.45
C ASP A 22 -0.69 -1.03 -9.65
N SER A 23 0.30 -0.22 -9.32
CA SER A 23 1.46 -0.66 -8.54
C SER A 23 0.99 -1.22 -7.21
N LYS A 24 1.45 -2.41 -6.86
CA LYS A 24 1.22 -2.99 -5.54
C LYS A 24 1.89 -2.11 -4.48
N VAL A 25 1.13 -1.70 -3.47
CA VAL A 25 1.63 -0.91 -2.34
C VAL A 25 1.80 -1.81 -1.13
N GLU A 26 2.99 -1.85 -0.60
CA GLU A 26 3.31 -2.56 0.64
C GLU A 26 3.59 -1.55 1.74
N VAL A 27 2.86 -1.66 2.84
CA VAL A 27 3.00 -0.79 4.02
C VAL A 27 3.56 -1.61 5.16
N TYR A 28 4.75 -1.25 5.62
CA TYR A 28 5.44 -1.93 6.70
C TYR A 28 5.52 -1.03 7.93
N TYR A 29 5.09 -1.54 9.07
CA TYR A 29 5.37 -0.94 10.36
C TYR A 29 6.40 -1.78 11.10
N PHE A 30 7.62 -1.24 11.22
CA PHE A 30 8.71 -1.85 11.96
C PHE A 30 8.67 -1.41 13.42
N HIS A 31 8.69 -2.36 14.34
CA HIS A 31 8.57 -2.09 15.77
C HIS A 31 9.47 -3.00 16.61
N LEU A 32 9.69 -2.60 17.87
CA LEU A 32 10.31 -3.44 18.89
C LEU A 32 9.27 -4.33 19.56
N THR A 33 9.69 -5.37 20.27
CA THR A 33 8.83 -6.22 21.10
C THR A 33 8.11 -5.40 22.16
N ASN A 34 8.86 -4.55 22.87
CA ASN A 34 8.31 -3.61 23.84
C ASN A 34 7.91 -2.31 23.16
N ARG A 35 6.61 -2.07 23.05
CA ARG A 35 6.06 -0.93 22.33
C ARG A 35 5.55 0.15 23.28
N CYS A 36 5.92 1.38 23.02
CA CYS A 36 5.35 2.56 23.68
C CYS A 36 3.91 2.83 23.21
N VAL A 37 3.18 3.64 23.97
CA VAL A 37 1.79 4.02 23.61
C VAL A 37 1.72 4.68 22.24
N THR A 38 2.66 5.58 21.93
CA THR A 38 2.73 6.24 20.61
C THR A 38 3.03 5.24 19.50
N CYS A 39 3.90 4.26 19.73
CA CYS A 39 4.22 3.21 18.77
C CYS A 39 2.98 2.40 18.38
N LYS A 40 2.17 2.03 19.38
CA LYS A 40 0.89 1.35 19.15
C LYS A 40 -0.12 2.21 18.40
N ALA A 41 -0.15 3.51 18.70
CA ALA A 41 -1.03 4.46 18.02
C ALA A 41 -0.67 4.61 16.54
N VAL A 42 0.62 4.68 16.19
CA VAL A 42 1.09 4.74 14.79
C VAL A 42 0.60 3.52 14.01
N GLU A 43 0.81 2.32 14.56
CA GLU A 43 0.37 1.07 13.93
C GLU A 43 -1.16 1.03 13.74
N ASN A 44 -1.90 1.37 14.79
CA ASN A 44 -3.37 1.35 14.76
C ASN A 44 -3.93 2.32 13.72
N VAL A 45 -3.50 3.57 13.74
CA VAL A 45 -3.99 4.57 12.79
C VAL A 45 -3.62 4.17 11.37
N ALA A 46 -2.39 3.70 11.13
CA ALA A 46 -1.98 3.24 9.80
C ALA A 46 -2.84 2.07 9.31
N SER A 47 -3.01 1.03 10.13
CA SER A 47 -3.81 -0.14 9.77
C SER A 47 -5.29 0.20 9.54
N LEU A 48 -5.89 1.01 10.41
CA LEU A 48 -7.30 1.42 10.28
C LEU A 48 -7.52 2.33 9.08
N SER A 49 -6.62 3.28 8.83
CA SER A 49 -6.69 4.16 7.66
C SER A 49 -6.74 3.38 6.35
N LEU A 50 -5.90 2.35 6.24
CA LEU A 50 -5.89 1.47 5.06
C LEU A 50 -7.17 0.65 4.95
N LYS A 51 -7.65 0.07 6.04
CA LYS A 51 -8.88 -0.73 6.06
C LYS A 51 -10.11 0.11 5.72
N ASN A 52 -10.20 1.33 6.22
CA ASN A 52 -11.35 2.21 6.02
C ASN A 52 -11.40 2.81 4.61
N ASN A 53 -10.24 3.13 4.04
CA ASN A 53 -10.18 3.87 2.76
C ASN A 53 -9.85 2.98 1.56
N PHE A 54 -9.28 1.80 1.77
CA PHE A 54 -8.78 0.91 0.70
C PHE A 54 -9.18 -0.55 0.92
N ALA A 55 -10.35 -0.79 1.48
CA ALA A 55 -10.82 -2.15 1.79
C ALA A 55 -10.78 -3.10 0.59
N THR A 56 -11.19 -2.64 -0.59
CA THR A 56 -11.18 -3.41 -1.84
C THR A 56 -9.75 -3.75 -2.26
N GLN A 57 -8.84 -2.79 -2.23
CA GLN A 57 -7.44 -2.97 -2.62
C GLN A 57 -6.69 -3.87 -1.62
N MET A 58 -7.02 -3.79 -0.35
CA MET A 58 -6.48 -4.71 0.66
C MET A 58 -7.00 -6.14 0.45
N LYS A 59 -8.27 -6.29 0.13
CA LYS A 59 -8.88 -7.60 -0.15
C LYS A 59 -8.28 -8.26 -1.38
N SER A 60 -7.99 -7.49 -2.42
CA SER A 60 -7.35 -7.98 -3.66
C SER A 60 -5.85 -8.24 -3.51
N GLY A 61 -5.22 -7.78 -2.45
CA GLY A 61 -3.77 -7.86 -2.26
C GLY A 61 -2.97 -6.77 -2.96
N GLN A 62 -3.63 -5.78 -3.57
CA GLN A 62 -2.98 -4.62 -4.17
C GLN A 62 -2.33 -3.73 -3.11
N ILE A 63 -2.96 -3.61 -1.93
CA ILE A 63 -2.38 -2.97 -0.75
C ILE A 63 -2.23 -4.02 0.33
N VAL A 64 -1.02 -4.11 0.90
CA VAL A 64 -0.70 -5.04 1.98
C VAL A 64 -0.12 -4.26 3.16
N PHE A 65 -0.64 -4.51 4.35
CA PHE A 65 -0.09 -3.99 5.61
C PHE A 65 0.58 -5.11 6.38
N LYS A 66 1.81 -4.87 6.81
CA LYS A 66 2.58 -5.82 7.64
C LYS A 66 3.20 -5.12 8.84
N SER A 67 2.93 -5.66 10.02
CA SER A 67 3.62 -5.32 11.25
C SER A 67 4.82 -6.25 11.40
N VAL A 68 6.02 -5.69 11.59
CA VAL A 68 7.28 -6.43 11.58
C VAL A 68 8.06 -6.13 12.85
N ASN A 69 8.32 -7.14 13.65
CA ASN A 69 9.20 -7.01 14.79
C ASN A 69 10.66 -7.02 14.35
N ILE A 70 11.38 -5.93 14.60
CA ILE A 70 12.78 -5.77 14.17
C ILE A 70 13.77 -6.64 14.96
N GLU A 71 13.35 -7.19 16.09
CA GLU A 71 14.14 -8.08 16.92
C GLU A 71 14.11 -9.53 16.41
N ASP A 72 13.16 -9.87 15.53
CA ASP A 72 13.07 -11.18 14.90
C ASP A 72 14.21 -11.37 13.87
N LYS A 73 14.76 -12.57 13.85
CA LYS A 73 15.86 -12.90 12.91
C LYS A 73 15.44 -12.75 11.44
N ASP A 74 14.20 -13.09 11.14
CA ASP A 74 13.66 -13.10 9.78
C ASP A 74 13.40 -11.67 9.25
N SER A 75 13.29 -10.67 10.13
CA SER A 75 13.09 -9.28 9.73
C SER A 75 14.33 -8.63 9.13
N LYS A 76 15.52 -9.13 9.44
CA LYS A 76 16.82 -8.51 9.05
C LYS A 76 16.99 -8.37 7.54
N ALA A 77 16.60 -9.39 6.77
CA ALA A 77 16.69 -9.35 5.32
C ALA A 77 15.79 -8.27 4.72
N LEU A 78 14.54 -8.16 5.23
CA LEU A 78 13.59 -7.13 4.82
C LEU A 78 14.06 -5.73 5.22
N MET A 79 14.55 -5.56 6.43
CA MET A 79 15.10 -4.28 6.92
C MET A 79 16.26 -3.81 6.02
N LYS A 80 17.17 -4.71 5.66
CA LYS A 80 18.29 -4.41 4.75
C LYS A 80 17.76 -4.03 3.36
N LYS A 81 16.81 -4.78 2.81
CA LYS A 81 16.19 -4.51 1.51
C LYS A 81 15.56 -3.11 1.48
N LEU A 82 14.85 -2.73 2.54
CA LEU A 82 14.14 -1.46 2.63
C LEU A 82 14.99 -0.32 3.23
N ASN A 83 16.26 -0.59 3.55
CA ASN A 83 17.18 0.35 4.21
C ASN A 83 16.54 0.95 5.48
N VAL A 84 16.12 0.10 6.40
CA VAL A 84 15.48 0.45 7.67
C VAL A 84 16.37 0.02 8.82
N ASN A 85 16.65 0.94 9.74
CA ASN A 85 17.56 0.70 10.87
C ASN A 85 16.87 0.70 12.25
N GLY A 86 15.56 0.91 12.30
CA GLY A 86 14.83 1.00 13.56
C GLY A 86 13.33 1.05 13.36
N GLN A 87 12.61 1.48 14.40
CA GLN A 87 11.16 1.65 14.32
C GLN A 87 10.79 2.62 13.20
N SER A 88 9.92 2.21 12.30
CA SER A 88 9.55 3.03 11.13
C SER A 88 8.24 2.59 10.51
N LEU A 89 7.56 3.56 9.89
CA LEU A 89 6.41 3.32 9.02
C LEU A 89 6.82 3.62 7.58
N ILE A 90 6.97 2.58 6.78
CA ILE A 90 7.46 2.65 5.41
C ILE A 90 6.36 2.19 4.45
N MET A 91 6.14 2.97 3.41
CA MET A 91 5.32 2.58 2.26
C MET A 91 6.23 2.34 1.06
N TYR A 92 5.96 1.28 0.32
CA TYR A 92 6.79 0.86 -0.79
C TYR A 92 5.94 0.42 -1.98
N ALA A 93 6.27 0.91 -3.17
CA ALA A 93 5.63 0.51 -4.41
C ALA A 93 6.65 0.50 -5.55
N GLY A 94 7.06 -0.68 -6.00
CA GLY A 94 8.09 -0.85 -7.01
C GLY A 94 9.44 -0.30 -6.54
N ASP A 95 9.87 0.81 -7.13
CA ASP A 95 11.08 1.56 -6.79
C ASP A 95 10.81 2.77 -5.89
N LYS A 96 9.54 3.13 -5.70
CA LYS A 96 9.12 4.27 -4.88
C LYS A 96 9.03 3.87 -3.41
N LYS A 97 9.61 4.69 -2.54
CA LYS A 97 9.59 4.52 -1.10
C LYS A 97 9.18 5.82 -0.43
N THR A 98 8.25 5.74 0.51
CA THR A 98 7.84 6.86 1.36
C THR A 98 8.01 6.48 2.82
N ASP A 99 8.67 7.32 3.59
CA ASP A 99 8.86 7.17 5.03
C ASP A 99 7.92 8.12 5.79
N LEU A 100 6.97 7.56 6.50
CA LEU A 100 6.01 8.29 7.32
C LEU A 100 6.28 8.21 8.81
N THR A 101 7.45 7.75 9.22
CA THR A 101 7.82 7.56 10.63
C THR A 101 7.64 8.83 11.45
N ALA A 102 8.25 9.93 11.01
CA ALA A 102 8.18 11.21 11.72
C ALA A 102 6.75 11.74 11.82
N LYS A 103 5.96 11.63 10.74
CA LYS A 103 4.55 12.02 10.73
C LYS A 103 3.71 11.16 11.65
N GLY A 104 3.96 9.85 11.66
CA GLY A 104 3.29 8.92 12.56
C GLY A 104 3.51 9.26 14.02
N PHE A 105 4.75 9.44 14.44
CA PHE A 105 5.08 9.80 15.81
C PHE A 105 4.57 11.20 16.21
N GLN A 106 4.48 12.13 15.27
CA GLN A 106 3.97 13.48 15.50
C GLN A 106 2.44 13.51 15.66
N TYR A 107 1.71 12.77 14.85
CA TYR A 107 0.26 12.95 14.71
C TYR A 107 -0.61 11.79 15.18
N ALA A 108 -0.11 10.56 15.24
CA ALA A 108 -0.95 9.38 15.52
C ALA A 108 -1.75 9.47 16.84
N ARG A 109 -1.21 10.12 17.87
CA ARG A 109 -1.90 10.32 19.14
C ARG A 109 -2.63 11.64 19.25
N THR A 110 -2.09 12.70 18.64
CA THR A 110 -2.56 14.07 18.86
C THR A 110 -3.57 14.50 17.81
N LYS A 111 -3.40 14.05 16.57
CA LYS A 111 -4.23 14.40 15.41
C LYS A 111 -4.38 13.19 14.47
N PRO A 112 -5.02 12.09 14.91
CA PRO A 112 -5.13 10.86 14.13
C PRO A 112 -5.79 11.08 12.77
N ASP A 113 -6.79 11.96 12.67
CA ASP A 113 -7.47 12.27 11.41
C ASP A 113 -6.54 12.96 10.39
N GLU A 114 -5.62 13.80 10.87
CA GLU A 114 -4.62 14.42 10.00
C GLU A 114 -3.61 13.36 9.52
N PHE A 115 -3.24 12.44 10.39
CA PHE A 115 -2.34 11.35 10.00
C PHE A 115 -3.01 10.40 9.00
N GLU A 116 -4.29 10.09 9.17
CA GLU A 116 -5.08 9.32 8.19
C GLU A 116 -5.08 9.99 6.82
N LYS A 117 -5.33 11.30 6.73
CA LYS A 117 -5.28 12.05 5.47
C LYS A 117 -3.91 11.96 4.78
N ILE A 118 -2.83 12.05 5.56
CA ILE A 118 -1.46 11.89 5.05
C ILE A 118 -1.27 10.49 4.47
N ILE A 119 -1.66 9.45 5.20
CA ILE A 119 -1.57 8.05 4.75
C ILE A 119 -2.33 7.84 3.44
N VAL A 120 -3.58 8.27 3.40
CA VAL A 120 -4.44 8.14 2.20
C VAL A 120 -3.85 8.85 1.00
N LYS A 121 -3.31 10.06 1.19
CA LYS A 121 -2.65 10.82 0.13
C LYS A 121 -1.44 10.08 -0.43
N GLU A 122 -0.56 9.60 0.44
CA GLU A 122 0.67 8.93 0.04
C GLU A 122 0.39 7.59 -0.67
N VAL A 123 -0.57 6.80 -0.17
CA VAL A 123 -1.00 5.56 -0.84
C VAL A 123 -1.52 5.85 -2.24
N LYS A 124 -2.37 6.87 -2.41
CA LYS A 124 -2.89 7.27 -3.74
C LYS A 124 -1.78 7.73 -4.69
N GLN A 125 -0.73 8.35 -4.18
CA GLN A 125 0.43 8.74 -5.00
C GLN A 125 1.27 7.54 -5.42
N LEU A 126 1.45 6.57 -4.52
CA LEU A 126 2.20 5.34 -4.80
C LEU A 126 1.48 4.40 -5.78
N MET A 127 0.15 4.46 -5.83
CA MET A 127 -0.66 3.66 -6.75
C MET A 127 -0.65 4.18 -8.20
N LYS A 128 -0.20 5.41 -8.44
CA LYS A 128 -0.06 6.01 -9.78
C LYS A 128 1.24 5.59 -10.44
#